data_7b11704254962b1d5332f59431d49aa6
#
_entry.id   7b11704254962b1d5332f59431d49aa6
#
_cell.length_a   1.000
_cell.length_b   1.000
_cell.length_c   1.000
_cell.angle_alpha   90.00
_cell.angle_beta   90.00
_cell.angle_gamma   90.00
#
_symmetry.space_group_name_H-M   'P 1'
#
loop_
_entity.id
_entity.type
_entity.pdbx_description
1 polymer ?
#
loop_
_entity_poly.entity_id
_entity_poly.type
_entity_poly.pdbx_seq_one_letter_code
_entity_poly.pdbx_strand_id
1 'polypeptide(L)'
;SMDDHIRICQELFTAARSEFKHLEFWYFHNCPYERVWRTNRRRKETERPMMEVMRTYGPDWRLVFVGDATMGPYEIIQPGGSVEHWNEESGEVWMNRLTRHFRKAAWLNPVDHAHWRYSQSIGIMQRLMENRMHPLTLAGLESMARELAR
;
A
#
# COMPACT_ATOMS: atom_id res chain seq x y z
N SER A 1 -14.23 9.60 -1.40
CA SER A 1 -13.98 8.25 -1.89
C SER A 1 -12.49 7.96 -1.92
N MET A 2 -12.12 6.70 -2.11
CA MET A 2 -10.71 6.33 -2.26
C MET A 2 -10.06 6.98 -3.46
N ASP A 3 -10.80 7.18 -4.53
CA ASP A 3 -10.27 7.87 -5.72
C ASP A 3 -9.83 9.30 -5.41
N ASP A 4 -10.59 10.00 -4.56
CA ASP A 4 -10.23 11.35 -4.13
C ASP A 4 -8.95 11.33 -3.29
N HIS A 5 -8.80 10.35 -2.41
CA HIS A 5 -7.60 10.18 -1.59
C HIS A 5 -6.38 9.85 -2.44
N ILE A 6 -6.55 9.00 -3.44
CA ILE A 6 -5.49 8.66 -4.39
C ILE A 6 -5.03 9.92 -5.12
N ARG A 7 -5.97 10.71 -5.62
CA ARG A 7 -5.65 11.96 -6.32
C ARG A 7 -4.88 12.95 -5.44
N ILE A 8 -5.33 13.12 -4.19
CA ILE A 8 -4.66 14.00 -3.24
C ILE A 8 -3.23 13.52 -2.98
N CYS A 9 -3.03 12.23 -2.79
CA CYS A 9 -1.70 11.65 -2.60
C CYS A 9 -0.80 11.88 -3.81
N GLN A 10 -1.33 11.66 -5.02
CA GLN A 10 -0.58 11.91 -6.24
C GLN A 10 -0.13 13.36 -6.34
N GLU A 11 -1.02 14.30 -6.02
CA GLU A 11 -0.71 15.73 -6.04
C GLU A 11 0.36 16.08 -5.01
N LEU A 12 0.23 15.56 -3.78
CA LEU A 12 1.19 15.81 -2.71
C LEU A 12 2.58 15.26 -3.05
N PHE A 13 2.66 14.01 -3.50
CA PHE A 13 3.94 13.41 -3.85
C PHE A 13 4.55 14.06 -5.09
N THR A 14 3.74 14.45 -6.05
CA THR A 14 4.21 15.16 -7.23
C THR A 14 4.76 16.55 -6.87
N ALA A 15 4.08 17.25 -5.97
CA ALA A 15 4.54 18.56 -5.48
C ALA A 15 5.86 18.43 -4.71
N ALA A 16 6.04 17.34 -3.97
CA ALA A 16 7.26 17.05 -3.22
C ALA A 16 8.34 16.37 -4.05
N ARG A 17 8.14 16.24 -5.36
CA ARG A 17 9.01 15.45 -6.24
C ARG A 17 10.47 15.90 -6.22
N SER A 18 10.73 17.19 -5.97
CA SER A 18 12.09 17.69 -5.86
C SER A 18 12.87 17.07 -4.72
N GLU A 19 12.20 16.50 -3.73
CA GLU A 19 12.82 15.83 -2.59
C GLU A 19 13.06 14.34 -2.84
N PHE A 20 12.52 13.82 -3.95
CA PHE A 20 12.68 12.42 -4.33
C PHE A 20 13.40 12.32 -5.67
N LYS A 21 14.43 11.48 -5.74
CA LYS A 21 15.14 11.23 -7.00
C LYS A 21 14.25 10.59 -8.04
N HIS A 22 13.49 9.63 -7.61
CA HIS A 22 12.59 8.85 -8.46
C HIS A 22 11.31 8.58 -7.67
N LEU A 23 10.16 8.73 -8.34
CA LEU A 23 8.86 8.48 -7.75
C LEU A 23 8.02 7.73 -8.77
N GLU A 24 7.53 6.54 -8.39
CA GLU A 24 6.73 5.68 -9.23
C GLU A 24 5.42 5.34 -8.53
N PHE A 25 4.31 5.37 -9.28
CA PHE A 25 3.00 5.03 -8.77
C PHE A 25 2.51 3.71 -9.34
N TRP A 26 1.96 2.87 -8.47
CA TRP A 26 1.30 1.62 -8.83
C TRP A 26 -0.02 1.54 -8.09
N TYR A 27 -0.96 0.80 -8.63
CA TYR A 27 -2.32 0.73 -8.08
C TYR A 27 -2.67 -0.71 -7.74
N PHE A 28 -3.39 -0.88 -6.64
CA PHE A 28 -3.88 -2.17 -6.19
C PHE A 28 -5.30 -2.00 -5.62
N HIS A 29 -5.98 -3.10 -5.38
CA HIS A 29 -7.32 -3.11 -4.80
C HIS A 29 -7.31 -3.89 -3.48
N ASN A 30 -7.79 -3.27 -2.41
CA ASN A 30 -7.86 -3.80 -1.05
C ASN A 30 -6.50 -4.15 -0.47
N CYS A 31 -5.89 -5.22 -0.94
CA CYS A 31 -4.59 -5.71 -0.51
C CYS A 31 -3.71 -5.90 -1.75
N PRO A 32 -2.39 -5.75 -1.65
CA PRO A 32 -1.53 -6.14 -2.76
C PRO A 32 -1.53 -7.66 -2.92
N TYR A 33 -1.66 -8.11 -4.17
CA TYR A 33 -1.68 -9.52 -4.56
C TYR A 33 -0.71 -9.76 -5.71
N GLU A 34 -0.95 -10.78 -6.52
CA GLU A 34 -0.06 -11.17 -7.62
C GLU A 34 0.12 -10.08 -8.69
N ARG A 35 -0.84 -9.16 -8.78
CA ARG A 35 -0.89 -8.15 -9.84
C ARG A 35 -1.07 -6.76 -9.31
N VAL A 36 -0.46 -5.81 -10.00
CA VAL A 36 -0.66 -4.38 -9.80
C VAL A 36 -0.87 -3.71 -11.15
N TRP A 37 -1.32 -2.48 -11.15
CA TRP A 37 -1.65 -1.75 -12.35
C TRP A 37 -0.94 -0.40 -12.36
N ARG A 38 -0.58 0.03 -13.59
CA ARG A 38 0.04 1.36 -13.77
C ARG A 38 -0.98 2.49 -13.70
N THR A 39 -2.25 2.18 -13.91
CA THR A 39 -3.31 3.19 -13.85
C THR A 39 -4.38 2.80 -12.83
N ASN A 40 -5.04 3.82 -12.30
CA ASN A 40 -6.12 3.67 -11.32
C ASN A 40 -7.33 2.88 -11.89
N ARG A 41 -7.48 2.81 -13.19
CA ARG A 41 -8.59 2.08 -13.82
C ARG A 41 -8.41 0.57 -13.82
N ARG A 42 -7.21 0.11 -13.50
CA ARG A 42 -6.88 -1.31 -13.38
C ARG A 42 -7.26 -2.13 -14.61
N ARG A 43 -6.90 -1.59 -15.78
CA ARG A 43 -7.13 -2.26 -17.06
C ARG A 43 -6.04 -3.27 -17.35
N LYS A 44 -6.38 -4.31 -18.09
CA LYS A 44 -5.45 -5.39 -18.41
C LYS A 44 -4.18 -4.92 -19.11
N GLU A 45 -4.26 -3.89 -19.95
CA GLU A 45 -3.10 -3.35 -20.66
C GLU A 45 -2.04 -2.76 -19.72
N THR A 46 -2.44 -2.29 -18.56
CA THR A 46 -1.54 -1.69 -17.58
C THR A 46 -1.20 -2.62 -16.44
N GLU A 47 -1.72 -3.84 -16.46
CA GLU A 47 -1.47 -4.86 -15.46
C GLU A 47 -0.04 -5.40 -15.55
N ARG A 48 0.59 -5.57 -14.39
CA ARG A 48 1.92 -6.18 -14.29
C ARG A 48 1.96 -7.15 -13.12
N PRO A 49 2.71 -8.26 -13.26
CA PRO A 49 2.93 -9.15 -12.11
C PRO A 49 3.68 -8.42 -10.99
N MET A 50 3.25 -8.63 -9.76
CA MET A 50 3.93 -8.04 -8.60
C MET A 50 5.41 -8.48 -8.53
N MET A 51 5.70 -9.72 -8.89
CA MET A 51 7.09 -10.21 -8.90
C MET A 51 7.98 -9.43 -9.87
N GLU A 52 7.41 -8.99 -10.99
CA GLU A 52 8.14 -8.16 -11.96
C GLU A 52 8.48 -6.79 -11.34
N VAL A 53 7.53 -6.18 -10.64
CA VAL A 53 7.74 -4.92 -9.94
C VAL A 53 8.86 -5.07 -8.90
N MET A 54 8.83 -6.14 -8.12
CA MET A 54 9.86 -6.41 -7.12
C MET A 54 11.26 -6.60 -7.75
N ARG A 55 11.33 -7.22 -8.93
CA ARG A 55 12.59 -7.35 -9.65
C ARG A 55 13.09 -6.02 -10.23
N THR A 56 12.16 -5.15 -10.61
CA THR A 56 12.49 -3.84 -11.18
C THR A 56 13.01 -2.88 -10.12
N TYR A 57 12.43 -2.91 -8.92
CA TYR A 57 12.78 -1.99 -7.83
C TYR A 57 13.48 -2.76 -6.72
N GLY A 58 14.76 -2.45 -6.51
CA GLY A 58 15.58 -3.13 -5.51
C GLY A 58 15.25 -2.74 -4.07
N PRO A 59 15.92 -3.41 -3.10
CA PRO A 59 15.62 -3.22 -1.67
C PRO A 59 15.81 -1.80 -1.14
N ASP A 60 16.58 -0.97 -1.84
CA ASP A 60 16.85 0.40 -1.41
C ASP A 60 15.74 1.39 -1.78
N TRP A 61 14.81 0.99 -2.64
CA TRP A 61 13.60 1.76 -2.87
C TRP A 61 12.74 1.76 -1.61
N ARG A 62 12.11 2.90 -1.32
CA ARG A 62 11.14 3.00 -0.23
C ARG A 62 9.77 2.68 -0.77
N LEU A 63 9.01 1.87 -0.04
CA LEU A 63 7.66 1.47 -0.41
C LEU A 63 6.65 2.17 0.49
N VAL A 64 5.70 2.86 -0.12
CA VAL A 64 4.59 3.48 0.60
C VAL A 64 3.29 2.92 0.04
N PHE A 65 2.55 2.23 0.91
CA PHE A 65 1.18 1.83 0.60
C PHE A 65 0.23 2.98 0.95
N VAL A 66 -0.78 3.18 0.12
CA VAL A 66 -1.84 4.15 0.41
C VAL A 66 -3.18 3.45 0.22
N GLY A 67 -3.93 3.29 1.28
CA GLY A 67 -5.22 2.61 1.23
C GLY A 67 -5.92 2.62 2.58
N ASP A 68 -7.22 2.34 2.58
CA ASP A 68 -8.01 2.35 3.82
C ASP A 68 -7.82 1.08 4.65
N ALA A 69 -7.28 0.02 4.05
CA ALA A 69 -7.11 -1.29 4.68
C ALA A 69 -8.44 -1.85 5.23
N THR A 70 -9.56 -1.46 4.63
CA THR A 70 -10.90 -1.87 5.05
C THR A 70 -11.44 -2.92 4.09
N MET A 71 -11.53 -4.15 4.58
CA MET A 71 -11.96 -5.30 3.79
C MET A 71 -12.35 -6.44 4.72
N GLY A 72 -12.93 -7.51 4.20
CA GLY A 72 -13.15 -8.71 4.99
C GLY A 72 -11.81 -9.30 5.43
N PRO A 73 -11.64 -9.69 6.69
CA PRO A 73 -10.36 -10.27 7.13
C PRO A 73 -9.89 -11.45 6.28
N TYR A 74 -10.82 -12.23 5.72
CA TYR A 74 -10.49 -13.35 4.84
C TYR A 74 -9.71 -12.92 3.59
N GLU A 75 -9.92 -11.68 3.14
CA GLU A 75 -9.21 -11.15 1.97
C GLU A 75 -7.72 -10.96 2.25
N ILE A 76 -7.33 -10.87 3.50
CA ILE A 76 -5.93 -10.75 3.91
C ILE A 76 -5.33 -12.11 4.24
N ILE A 77 -6.04 -12.92 5.01
CA ILE A 77 -5.47 -14.12 5.63
C ILE A 77 -5.70 -15.42 4.86
N GLN A 78 -6.59 -15.41 3.87
CA GLN A 78 -6.90 -16.63 3.11
C GLN A 78 -6.60 -16.47 1.63
N PRO A 79 -6.20 -17.54 0.95
CA PRO A 79 -6.13 -17.54 -0.52
C PRO A 79 -7.51 -17.26 -1.12
N GLY A 80 -7.53 -16.76 -2.35
CA GLY A 80 -8.76 -16.32 -3.00
C GLY A 80 -9.02 -14.85 -2.75
N GLY A 81 -8.91 -14.42 -1.48
CA GLY A 81 -8.91 -13.02 -1.04
C GLY A 81 -10.03 -12.15 -1.58
N SER A 82 -9.70 -11.35 -2.58
CA SER A 82 -10.59 -10.33 -3.13
C SER A 82 -11.91 -10.90 -3.69
N VAL A 83 -12.99 -10.16 -3.48
CA VAL A 83 -14.30 -10.48 -4.08
C VAL A 83 -14.26 -10.40 -5.60
N GLU A 84 -13.44 -9.52 -6.16
CA GLU A 84 -13.39 -9.28 -7.60
C GLU A 84 -12.55 -10.31 -8.38
N HIS A 85 -11.50 -10.82 -7.76
CA HIS A 85 -10.54 -11.69 -8.42
C HIS A 85 -10.09 -12.82 -7.50
N TRP A 86 -9.95 -14.02 -8.06
CA TRP A 86 -9.32 -15.11 -7.34
C TRP A 86 -7.81 -14.90 -7.29
N ASN A 87 -7.23 -14.96 -6.09
CA ASN A 87 -5.80 -14.83 -5.88
C ASN A 87 -5.24 -16.14 -5.33
N GLU A 88 -4.14 -16.63 -5.90
CA GLU A 88 -3.56 -17.92 -5.50
C GLU A 88 -3.03 -17.87 -4.08
N GLU A 89 -2.45 -16.73 -3.67
CA GLU A 89 -1.87 -16.56 -2.35
C GLU A 89 -2.57 -15.44 -1.61
N SER A 90 -2.56 -15.51 -0.28
CA SER A 90 -3.22 -14.52 0.57
C SER A 90 -2.52 -13.15 0.51
N GLY A 91 -3.24 -12.11 0.89
CA GLY A 91 -2.67 -10.79 1.05
C GLY A 91 -1.55 -10.76 2.08
N GLU A 92 -1.69 -11.54 3.16
CA GLU A 92 -0.64 -11.67 4.17
C GLU A 92 0.68 -12.17 3.58
N VAL A 93 0.63 -13.17 2.72
CA VAL A 93 1.83 -13.67 2.04
C VAL A 93 2.49 -12.57 1.22
N TRP A 94 1.70 -11.82 0.45
CA TRP A 94 2.22 -10.74 -0.37
C TRP A 94 2.75 -9.57 0.45
N MET A 95 2.06 -9.22 1.54
CA MET A 95 2.55 -8.19 2.45
C MET A 95 3.90 -8.57 3.05
N ASN A 96 4.04 -9.82 3.47
CA ASN A 96 5.31 -10.30 4.00
C ASN A 96 6.43 -10.28 2.95
N ARG A 97 6.14 -10.67 1.72
CA ARG A 97 7.12 -10.60 0.63
C ARG A 97 7.59 -9.18 0.38
N LEU A 98 6.64 -8.25 0.28
CA LEU A 98 6.94 -6.85 0.00
C LEU A 98 7.73 -6.20 1.12
N THR A 99 7.33 -6.42 2.37
CA THR A 99 8.01 -5.82 3.52
C THR A 99 9.39 -6.43 3.79
N ARG A 100 9.63 -7.66 3.32
CA ARG A 100 10.96 -8.27 3.37
C ARG A 100 11.85 -7.80 2.22
N HIS A 101 11.27 -7.57 1.06
CA HIS A 101 12.03 -7.13 -0.11
C HIS A 101 12.50 -5.69 0.03
N PHE A 102 11.61 -4.77 0.39
CA PHE A 102 11.93 -3.36 0.58
C PHE A 102 12.34 -3.12 2.03
N ARG A 103 13.55 -2.59 2.24
CA ARG A 103 14.06 -2.37 3.61
C ARG A 103 13.22 -1.40 4.41
N LYS A 104 12.61 -0.42 3.75
CA LYS A 104 11.78 0.60 4.37
C LYS A 104 10.43 0.61 3.71
N ALA A 105 9.40 0.38 4.49
CA ALA A 105 8.03 0.40 4.02
C ALA A 105 7.13 1.04 5.08
N ALA A 106 6.10 1.75 4.64
CA ALA A 106 5.11 2.36 5.51
C ALA A 106 3.76 2.37 4.83
N TRP A 107 2.71 2.56 5.61
CA TRP A 107 1.33 2.62 5.12
C TRP A 107 0.70 3.95 5.53
N LEU A 108 0.08 4.64 4.58
CA LEU A 108 -0.74 5.83 4.84
C LEU A 108 -2.21 5.46 4.71
N ASN A 109 -2.97 5.67 5.77
CA ASN A 109 -4.38 5.30 5.82
C ASN A 109 -5.27 6.55 5.92
N PRO A 110 -6.20 6.76 4.95
CA PRO A 110 -7.08 7.91 4.95
C PRO A 110 -8.21 7.84 5.99
N VAL A 111 -8.46 6.67 6.58
CA VAL A 111 -9.46 6.54 7.64
C VAL A 111 -8.98 7.29 8.87
N ASP A 112 -9.89 8.05 9.51
CA ASP A 112 -9.57 8.75 10.75
C ASP A 112 -8.99 7.77 11.78
N HIS A 113 -7.83 8.11 12.33
CA HIS A 113 -7.10 7.28 13.27
C HIS A 113 -7.98 6.80 14.44
N ALA A 114 -8.86 7.65 14.92
CA ALA A 114 -9.77 7.31 16.02
C ALA A 114 -10.68 6.11 15.69
N HIS A 115 -10.91 5.81 14.42
CA HIS A 115 -11.77 4.72 13.98
C HIS A 115 -11.02 3.41 13.70
N TRP A 116 -9.70 3.42 13.66
CA TRP A 116 -8.93 2.22 13.31
C TRP A 116 -9.23 1.04 14.22
N ARG A 117 -9.39 1.29 15.51
CA ARG A 117 -9.64 0.23 16.51
C ARG A 117 -10.95 -0.53 16.30
N TYR A 118 -11.86 0.02 15.50
CA TYR A 118 -13.14 -0.62 15.20
C TYR A 118 -13.09 -1.49 13.95
N SER A 119 -11.98 -1.51 13.24
CA SER A 119 -11.81 -2.31 12.03
C SER A 119 -10.84 -3.46 12.28
N GLN A 120 -11.35 -4.68 12.14
CA GLN A 120 -10.50 -5.87 12.29
C GLN A 120 -9.42 -5.92 11.20
N SER A 121 -9.76 -5.58 9.97
CA SER A 121 -8.80 -5.61 8.87
C SER A 121 -7.69 -4.57 9.03
N ILE A 122 -8.01 -3.37 9.51
CA ILE A 122 -6.99 -2.37 9.82
C ILE A 122 -6.02 -2.91 10.88
N GLY A 123 -6.55 -3.56 11.93
CA GLY A 123 -5.72 -4.16 12.98
C GLY A 123 -4.79 -5.23 12.44
N ILE A 124 -5.27 -6.08 11.55
CA ILE A 124 -4.42 -7.09 10.90
C ILE A 124 -3.31 -6.42 10.10
N MET A 125 -3.66 -5.42 9.30
CA MET A 125 -2.70 -4.73 8.45
C MET A 125 -1.67 -3.95 9.28
N GLN A 126 -2.08 -3.35 10.41
CA GLN A 126 -1.15 -2.71 11.33
C GLN A 126 -0.09 -3.68 11.85
N ARG A 127 -0.50 -4.90 12.19
CA ARG A 127 0.43 -5.93 12.64
C ARG A 127 1.38 -6.36 11.53
N LEU A 128 0.87 -6.55 10.31
CA LEU A 128 1.71 -6.91 9.17
C LEU A 128 2.73 -5.81 8.84
N MET A 129 2.37 -4.57 9.09
CA MET A 129 3.26 -3.42 8.90
C MET A 129 4.14 -3.13 10.12
N GLU A 130 4.06 -3.93 11.17
CA GLU A 130 4.79 -3.71 12.43
C GLU A 130 4.55 -2.29 12.96
N ASN A 131 3.28 -1.87 12.94
CA ASN A 131 2.82 -0.55 13.38
C ASN A 131 3.36 0.64 12.56
N ARG A 132 3.89 0.40 11.37
CA ARG A 132 4.30 1.47 10.46
C ARG A 132 3.14 1.92 9.57
N MET A 133 2.00 2.14 10.19
CA MET A 133 0.80 2.71 9.56
C MET A 133 0.56 4.09 10.15
N HIS A 134 0.39 5.07 9.28
CA HIS A 134 0.22 6.47 9.67
C HIS A 134 -1.07 7.02 9.06
N PRO A 135 -1.77 7.93 9.75
CA PRO A 135 -2.93 8.58 9.14
C PRO A 135 -2.51 9.48 7.98
N LEU A 136 -3.38 9.60 7.00
CA LEU A 136 -3.15 10.49 5.86
C LEU A 136 -3.47 11.92 6.26
N THR A 137 -2.59 12.49 7.09
CA THR A 137 -2.62 13.86 7.59
C THR A 137 -1.22 14.44 7.46
N LEU A 138 -1.07 15.75 7.63
CA LEU A 138 0.25 16.35 7.59
C LEU A 138 1.19 15.74 8.63
N ALA A 139 0.71 15.55 9.86
CA ALA A 139 1.49 14.92 10.92
C ALA A 139 1.87 13.48 10.59
N GLY A 140 0.94 12.71 10.01
CA GLY A 140 1.19 11.34 9.58
C GLY A 140 2.23 11.26 8.45
N LEU A 141 2.15 12.16 7.50
CA LEU A 141 3.14 12.26 6.41
C LEU A 141 4.53 12.58 6.96
N GLU A 142 4.63 13.49 7.92
CA GLU A 142 5.89 13.84 8.56
C GLU A 142 6.48 12.66 9.34
N SER A 143 5.65 11.95 10.09
CA SER A 143 6.08 10.74 10.83
C SER A 143 6.58 9.67 9.88
N MET A 144 5.85 9.44 8.79
CA MET A 144 6.24 8.47 7.77
C MET A 144 7.59 8.86 7.13
N ALA A 145 7.73 10.13 6.75
CA ALA A 145 8.96 10.61 6.12
C ALA A 145 10.18 10.39 7.02
N ARG A 146 10.06 10.67 8.32
CA ARG A 146 11.13 10.42 9.29
C ARG A 146 11.47 8.93 9.39
N GLU A 147 10.46 8.09 9.41
CA GLU A 147 10.62 6.64 9.51
C GLU A 147 11.34 6.07 8.28
N LEU A 148 10.97 6.53 7.10
CA LEU A 148 11.58 6.07 5.84
C LEU A 148 12.99 6.61 5.62
N ALA A 149 13.35 7.70 6.26
CA ALA A 149 14.67 8.34 6.10
C ALA A 149 15.77 7.66 6.93
N ARG A 150 15.42 6.87 7.91
CA ARG A 150 16.39 6.24 8.83
C ARG A 150 17.21 5.12 8.21
#